data_d6e1359cf1c15e410cdd61b3a3c21f72
#
_entry.id   d6e1359cf1c15e410cdd61b3a3c21f72
#
_cell.length_a   1.000
_cell.length_b   1.000
_cell.length_c   1.000
_cell.angle_alpha   90.00
_cell.angle_beta   90.00
_cell.angle_gamma   90.00
#
_symmetry.space_group_name_H-M   'P 1'
#
loop_
_entity.id
_entity.type
_entity.pdbx_description
1 polymer ?
#
loop_
_entity_poly.entity_id
_entity_poly.type
_entity_poly.pdbx_seq_one_letter_code
_entity_poly.pdbx_strand_id
1 'polypeptide(L)'
;MERTMTENKQPFSSIAKNGEEVRKIKKWQRVIPPVIGVIVMLLVLVYIFSLLFNRYGSFTISVKDFADRKYSLTLSETASFKRTTSRLNAAAANDITNISYKNIPKDVNDVDGAHNGENYLAYTFYLKNSGEETCNYRYSIIISKATSGIDAAARIRVYYNEDFYKSATDEFNY
;
A
#
# COMPACT_ATOMS: atom_id res chain seq x y z
N MET A 1 24.50 37.64 -78.21
CA MET A 1 23.92 36.53 -77.48
C MET A 1 24.65 36.46 -76.10
N GLU A 2 24.15 37.27 -75.18
CA GLU A 2 24.82 37.53 -73.90
C GLU A 2 24.11 36.70 -72.80
N ARG A 3 24.85 35.77 -72.19
CA ARG A 3 24.39 34.95 -71.07
C ARG A 3 24.67 35.69 -69.76
N THR A 4 23.66 36.33 -69.23
CA THR A 4 23.72 36.87 -67.88
C THR A 4 23.74 35.67 -66.89
N MET A 5 24.88 35.46 -66.23
CA MET A 5 24.99 34.58 -65.03
C MET A 5 24.37 35.36 -63.86
N THR A 6 23.22 34.96 -63.40
CA THR A 6 22.66 35.40 -62.13
C THR A 6 23.35 34.64 -60.99
N GLU A 7 24.32 35.28 -60.38
CA GLU A 7 24.98 34.79 -59.15
C GLU A 7 24.00 34.85 -58.00
N ASN A 8 23.50 33.68 -57.61
CA ASN A 8 22.60 33.52 -56.48
C ASN A 8 23.38 33.67 -55.18
N LYS A 9 23.60 34.91 -54.72
CA LYS A 9 24.16 35.21 -53.40
C LYS A 9 23.11 34.95 -52.33
N GLN A 10 23.13 33.77 -51.76
CA GLN A 10 22.38 33.52 -50.52
C GLN A 10 22.89 34.45 -49.40
N PRO A 11 21.99 35.15 -48.70
CA PRO A 11 22.41 36.11 -47.68
C PRO A 11 23.13 35.39 -46.56
N PHE A 12 24.31 35.91 -46.17
CA PHE A 12 25.19 35.36 -45.11
C PHE A 12 24.44 35.09 -43.78
N SER A 13 23.33 35.79 -43.52
CA SER A 13 22.45 35.62 -42.38
C SER A 13 21.75 34.25 -42.32
N SER A 14 21.46 33.62 -43.48
CA SER A 14 20.81 32.30 -43.52
C SER A 14 21.76 31.18 -43.16
N ILE A 15 23.06 31.33 -43.53
CA ILE A 15 24.11 30.37 -43.19
C ILE A 15 24.41 30.40 -41.68
N ALA A 16 24.39 31.59 -41.07
CA ALA A 16 24.61 31.75 -39.62
C ALA A 16 23.45 31.13 -38.81
N LYS A 17 22.19 31.31 -39.22
CA LYS A 17 21.01 30.69 -38.61
C LYS A 17 21.09 29.16 -38.64
N ASN A 18 21.44 28.59 -39.76
CA ASN A 18 21.58 27.12 -39.90
C ASN A 18 22.71 26.59 -39.01
N GLY A 19 23.79 27.35 -38.86
CA GLY A 19 24.89 26.99 -37.96
C GLY A 19 24.50 26.94 -36.45
N GLU A 20 23.64 27.88 -36.02
CA GLU A 20 23.13 27.89 -34.62
C GLU A 20 22.14 26.75 -34.37
N GLU A 21 21.28 26.44 -35.31
CA GLU A 21 20.36 25.31 -35.21
C GLU A 21 21.11 23.96 -35.13
N VAL A 22 22.11 23.78 -35.98
CA VAL A 22 22.94 22.59 -35.97
C VAL A 22 23.71 22.45 -34.63
N ARG A 23 24.19 23.54 -34.04
CA ARG A 23 24.84 23.56 -32.74
C ARG A 23 23.86 23.21 -31.60
N LYS A 24 22.63 23.68 -31.65
CA LYS A 24 21.56 23.34 -30.72
C LYS A 24 21.23 21.86 -30.78
N ILE A 25 21.00 21.32 -31.98
CA ILE A 25 20.72 19.92 -32.21
C ILE A 25 21.86 19.03 -31.68
N LYS A 26 23.11 19.40 -31.93
CA LYS A 26 24.29 18.67 -31.45
C LYS A 26 24.43 18.67 -29.92
N LYS A 27 24.05 19.77 -29.25
CA LYS A 27 23.97 19.82 -27.77
C LYS A 27 22.86 18.93 -27.24
N TRP A 28 21.71 18.96 -27.86
CA TRP A 28 20.57 18.10 -27.47
C TRP A 28 20.88 16.61 -27.65
N GLN A 29 21.50 16.24 -28.75
CA GLN A 29 21.93 14.86 -29.00
C GLN A 29 22.95 14.33 -27.97
N ARG A 30 23.70 15.21 -27.32
CA ARG A 30 24.66 14.82 -26.28
C ARG A 30 24.02 14.73 -24.87
N VAL A 31 22.93 15.49 -24.63
CA VAL A 31 22.25 15.54 -23.32
C VAL A 31 21.11 14.52 -23.24
N ILE A 32 20.40 14.26 -24.33
CA ILE A 32 19.25 13.36 -24.36
C ILE A 32 19.59 11.91 -23.90
N PRO A 33 20.67 11.27 -24.38
CA PRO A 33 20.97 9.90 -24.00
C PRO A 33 21.19 9.71 -22.49
N PRO A 34 22.00 10.53 -21.78
CA PRO A 34 22.15 10.37 -20.34
C PRO A 34 20.87 10.68 -19.56
N VAL A 35 20.04 11.61 -20.01
CA VAL A 35 18.74 11.92 -19.37
C VAL A 35 17.80 10.72 -19.50
N ILE A 36 17.70 10.13 -20.68
CA ILE A 36 16.91 8.92 -20.89
C ILE A 36 17.44 7.77 -20.00
N GLY A 37 18.76 7.61 -19.90
CA GLY A 37 19.40 6.60 -19.03
C GLY A 37 18.98 6.77 -17.56
N VAL A 38 18.98 8.00 -17.04
CA VAL A 38 18.55 8.29 -15.67
C VAL A 38 17.05 7.98 -15.48
N ILE A 39 16.21 8.34 -16.44
CA ILE A 39 14.77 8.06 -16.38
C ILE A 39 14.53 6.55 -16.36
N VAL A 40 15.17 5.80 -17.23
CA VAL A 40 15.05 4.33 -17.27
C VAL A 40 15.51 3.71 -15.95
N MET A 41 16.64 4.16 -15.39
CA MET A 41 17.13 3.70 -14.10
C MET A 41 16.12 3.95 -12.98
N LEU A 42 15.49 5.14 -12.95
CA LEU A 42 14.46 5.49 -11.99
C LEU A 42 13.21 4.59 -12.13
N LEU A 43 12.76 4.33 -13.34
CA LEU A 43 11.64 3.41 -13.61
C LEU A 43 11.94 1.97 -13.15
N VAL A 44 13.17 1.49 -13.37
CA VAL A 44 13.60 0.18 -12.88
C VAL A 44 13.60 0.12 -11.36
N LEU A 45 14.07 1.17 -10.68
CA LEU A 45 14.02 1.25 -9.22
C LEU A 45 12.57 1.23 -8.72
N VAL A 46 11.68 2.04 -9.28
CA VAL A 46 10.26 2.04 -8.93
C VAL A 46 9.62 0.68 -9.16
N TYR A 47 9.98 0.01 -10.25
CA TYR A 47 9.51 -1.35 -10.55
C TYR A 47 9.97 -2.37 -9.50
N ILE A 48 11.26 -2.33 -9.11
CA ILE A 48 11.81 -3.20 -8.06
C ILE A 48 11.10 -2.93 -6.71
N PHE A 49 10.93 -1.65 -6.33
CA PHE A 49 10.16 -1.29 -5.14
C PHE A 49 8.72 -1.81 -5.22
N SER A 50 8.05 -1.68 -6.36
CA SER A 50 6.68 -2.19 -6.55
C SER A 50 6.61 -3.70 -6.38
N LEU A 51 7.60 -4.45 -6.87
CA LEU A 51 7.66 -5.90 -6.68
C LEU A 51 7.88 -6.28 -5.20
N LEU A 52 8.71 -5.55 -4.49
CA LEU A 52 8.95 -5.78 -3.06
C LEU A 52 7.68 -5.50 -2.25
N PHE A 53 7.02 -4.37 -2.49
CA PHE A 53 5.78 -4.02 -1.76
C PHE A 53 4.58 -4.90 -2.10
N ASN A 54 4.52 -5.50 -3.28
CA ASN A 54 3.44 -6.42 -3.65
C ASN A 54 3.56 -7.83 -3.03
N ARG A 55 4.69 -8.17 -2.44
CA ARG A 55 4.89 -9.49 -1.81
C ARG A 55 4.41 -9.55 -0.36
N TYR A 56 4.13 -8.41 0.25
CA TYR A 56 3.74 -8.36 1.65
C TYR A 56 2.22 -8.29 1.77
N GLY A 57 1.64 -9.30 2.41
CA GLY A 57 0.26 -9.24 2.87
C GLY A 57 0.13 -8.13 3.91
N SER A 58 -0.87 -7.29 3.80
CA SER A 58 -1.19 -6.29 4.82
C SER A 58 -2.59 -6.51 5.33
N PHE A 59 -2.75 -6.33 6.63
CA PHE A 59 -4.03 -6.37 7.30
C PHE A 59 -4.32 -5.01 7.92
N THR A 60 -5.50 -4.48 7.66
CA THR A 60 -5.90 -3.16 8.13
C THR A 60 -7.22 -3.26 8.89
N ILE A 61 -7.27 -2.66 10.06
CA ILE A 61 -8.48 -2.49 10.83
C ILE A 61 -8.88 -1.02 10.75
N SER A 62 -10.13 -0.75 10.39
CA SER A 62 -10.63 0.61 10.35
C SER A 62 -12.03 0.70 10.93
N VAL A 63 -12.31 1.80 11.61
CA VAL A 63 -13.66 2.19 11.99
C VAL A 63 -14.16 3.25 11.04
N LYS A 64 -15.45 3.21 10.74
CA LYS A 64 -16.08 4.21 9.91
C LYS A 64 -16.26 5.46 10.75
N ASP A 65 -15.74 6.59 10.28
CA ASP A 65 -15.98 7.87 10.91
C ASP A 65 -17.45 8.25 10.76
N PHE A 66 -18.11 8.45 11.89
CA PHE A 66 -19.42 9.05 11.90
C PHE A 66 -19.25 10.56 12.01
N ALA A 67 -19.85 11.30 11.11
CA ALA A 67 -19.84 12.77 11.13
C ALA A 67 -20.56 13.35 12.37
N ASP A 68 -21.26 12.52 13.10
CA ASP A 68 -22.03 12.90 14.29
C ASP A 68 -21.22 12.60 15.57
N ARG A 69 -20.98 13.62 16.39
CA ARG A 69 -20.25 13.50 17.66
C ARG A 69 -20.90 12.57 18.68
N LYS A 70 -22.17 12.24 18.48
CA LYS A 70 -22.92 11.31 19.36
C LYS A 70 -22.30 9.92 19.38
N TYR A 71 -21.74 9.46 18.25
CA TYR A 71 -21.15 8.14 18.11
C TYR A 71 -19.71 8.29 17.59
N SER A 72 -18.75 7.96 18.39
CA SER A 72 -17.34 8.01 18.00
C SER A 72 -16.62 6.76 18.44
N LEU A 73 -16.33 5.90 17.49
CA LEU A 73 -15.52 4.70 17.74
C LEU A 73 -14.06 4.99 17.46
N THR A 74 -13.20 4.64 18.40
CA THR A 74 -11.76 4.77 18.28
C THR A 74 -11.08 3.44 18.54
N LEU A 75 -9.97 3.21 17.83
CA LEU A 75 -9.13 2.03 17.93
C LEU A 75 -7.85 2.35 18.70
N SER A 76 -7.33 1.38 19.41
CA SER A 76 -6.02 1.42 20.03
C SER A 76 -5.35 0.05 19.97
N GLU A 77 -4.04 0.02 19.87
CA GLU A 77 -3.25 -1.21 20.03
C GLU A 77 -3.06 -1.61 21.49
N THR A 78 -3.36 -0.73 22.43
CA THR A 78 -3.19 -1.01 23.86
C THR A 78 -4.46 -0.70 24.63
N ALA A 79 -4.72 -1.46 25.68
CA ALA A 79 -5.88 -1.27 26.56
C ALA A 79 -5.90 0.11 27.24
N SER A 80 -4.76 0.78 27.35
CA SER A 80 -4.65 2.10 27.99
C SER A 80 -5.20 3.24 27.15
N PHE A 81 -5.47 3.04 25.85
CA PHE A 81 -5.93 4.06 24.89
C PHE A 81 -5.09 5.36 24.88
N LYS A 82 -3.79 5.26 25.18
CA LYS A 82 -2.88 6.42 25.12
C LYS A 82 -2.73 6.96 23.70
N ARG A 83 -2.84 6.09 22.71
CA ARG A 83 -2.83 6.45 21.29
C ARG A 83 -4.08 5.87 20.66
N THR A 84 -4.94 6.73 20.17
CA THR A 84 -6.19 6.36 19.50
C THR A 84 -6.12 6.73 18.03
N THR A 85 -6.74 5.93 17.18
CA THR A 85 -6.81 6.16 15.75
C THR A 85 -8.11 5.60 15.18
N SER A 86 -8.49 6.03 14.00
CA SER A 86 -9.57 5.40 13.23
C SER A 86 -9.08 4.24 12.36
N ARG A 87 -7.75 4.04 12.27
CA ARG A 87 -7.16 3.00 11.43
C ARG A 87 -5.89 2.44 12.04
N LEU A 88 -5.81 1.12 12.08
CA LEU A 88 -4.64 0.35 12.48
C LEU A 88 -4.14 -0.49 11.31
N ASN A 89 -2.85 -0.64 11.19
CA ASN A 89 -2.22 -1.48 10.18
C ASN A 89 -1.36 -2.53 10.87
N ALA A 90 -1.66 -3.78 10.59
CA ALA A 90 -0.84 -4.88 11.10
C ALA A 90 0.51 -4.94 10.39
N ALA A 91 1.49 -5.48 11.07
CA ALA A 91 2.77 -5.81 10.45
C ALA A 91 2.57 -6.84 9.35
N ALA A 92 3.22 -6.61 8.21
CA ALA A 92 3.22 -7.57 7.13
C ALA A 92 3.96 -8.85 7.54
N ALA A 93 3.49 -9.98 7.06
CA ALA A 93 4.18 -11.26 7.20
C ALA A 93 4.44 -11.87 5.83
N ASN A 94 5.59 -12.52 5.70
CA ASN A 94 6.03 -13.20 4.50
C ASN A 94 6.03 -14.70 4.73
N ASP A 95 5.99 -15.43 3.62
CA ASP A 95 6.24 -16.87 3.62
C ASP A 95 5.34 -17.67 4.57
N ILE A 96 4.10 -17.17 4.78
CA ILE A 96 3.10 -17.89 5.55
C ILE A 96 2.72 -19.15 4.77
N THR A 97 2.93 -20.29 5.40
CA THR A 97 2.55 -21.59 4.88
C THR A 97 1.38 -22.18 5.68
N ASN A 98 1.21 -23.46 5.66
CA ASN A 98 0.15 -24.14 6.38
C ASN A 98 0.49 -24.27 7.87
N ILE A 99 -0.47 -23.98 8.75
CA ILE A 99 -0.37 -24.20 10.18
C ILE A 99 -1.57 -25.01 10.68
N SER A 100 -1.30 -25.94 11.58
CA SER A 100 -2.39 -26.60 12.30
C SER A 100 -2.93 -25.68 13.39
N TYR A 101 -4.24 -25.62 13.51
CA TYR A 101 -4.94 -24.91 14.58
C TYR A 101 -4.38 -25.23 15.99
N LYS A 102 -3.94 -26.47 16.21
CA LYS A 102 -3.38 -26.90 17.49
C LYS A 102 -2.02 -26.27 17.81
N ASN A 103 -1.34 -25.75 16.81
CA ASN A 103 -0.02 -25.15 16.94
C ASN A 103 -0.08 -23.64 17.17
N ILE A 104 -1.27 -23.03 17.14
CA ILE A 104 -1.43 -21.62 17.52
C ILE A 104 -1.32 -21.53 19.05
N PRO A 105 -0.47 -20.63 19.59
CA PRO A 105 -0.33 -20.44 21.04
C PRO A 105 -1.69 -20.11 21.69
N LYS A 106 -1.89 -20.65 22.90
CA LYS A 106 -3.16 -20.44 23.63
C LYS A 106 -3.30 -19.01 24.14
N ASP A 107 -2.18 -18.34 24.35
CA ASP A 107 -2.02 -16.98 24.85
C ASP A 107 -1.88 -15.95 23.71
N VAL A 108 -2.23 -16.32 22.48
CA VAL A 108 -2.10 -15.45 21.31
C VAL A 108 -2.92 -14.15 21.44
N ASN A 109 -4.00 -14.15 22.22
CA ASN A 109 -4.85 -13.00 22.50
C ASN A 109 -4.35 -12.11 23.65
N ASP A 110 -3.30 -12.51 24.36
CA ASP A 110 -2.79 -11.78 25.53
C ASP A 110 -1.70 -10.75 25.15
N VAL A 111 -1.32 -10.69 23.88
CA VAL A 111 -0.28 -9.80 23.39
C VAL A 111 -0.91 -8.64 22.61
N ASP A 112 -0.57 -7.43 22.97
CA ASP A 112 -1.06 -6.20 22.34
C ASP A 112 -0.48 -5.97 20.93
N GLY A 113 -1.29 -5.43 20.03
CA GLY A 113 -0.87 -5.02 18.68
C GLY A 113 -0.52 -6.19 17.76
N ALA A 114 0.44 -5.98 16.87
CA ALA A 114 0.91 -6.97 15.91
C ALA A 114 1.89 -7.96 16.57
N HIS A 115 1.57 -9.22 16.56
CA HIS A 115 2.39 -10.28 17.15
C HIS A 115 2.35 -11.55 16.31
N ASN A 116 2.68 -11.41 15.03
CA ASN A 116 2.74 -12.50 14.08
C ASN A 116 3.68 -13.61 14.57
N GLY A 117 3.28 -14.85 14.35
CA GLY A 117 4.11 -16.01 14.61
C GLY A 117 4.47 -16.75 13.34
N GLU A 118 5.07 -17.92 13.50
CA GLU A 118 5.39 -18.78 12.38
C GLU A 118 4.11 -19.29 11.72
N ASN A 119 3.94 -18.93 10.44
CA ASN A 119 2.80 -19.31 9.60
C ASN A 119 1.43 -18.76 10.01
N TYR A 120 1.36 -17.72 10.82
CA TYR A 120 0.12 -17.02 11.12
C TYR A 120 0.33 -15.52 11.32
N LEU A 121 -0.74 -14.78 11.07
CA LEU A 121 -0.86 -13.35 11.40
C LEU A 121 -1.73 -13.23 12.64
N ALA A 122 -1.26 -12.49 13.63
CA ALA A 122 -2.04 -12.17 14.82
C ALA A 122 -1.99 -10.67 15.12
N TYR A 123 -3.12 -10.14 15.53
CA TYR A 123 -3.25 -8.73 15.85
C TYR A 123 -4.33 -8.50 16.90
N THR A 124 -3.93 -7.97 18.04
CA THR A 124 -4.85 -7.58 19.09
C THR A 124 -5.07 -6.08 19.08
N PHE A 125 -6.31 -5.67 19.19
CA PHE A 125 -6.69 -4.27 19.24
C PHE A 125 -7.89 -4.05 20.18
N TYR A 126 -8.03 -2.82 20.59
CA TYR A 126 -9.08 -2.38 21.49
C TYR A 126 -9.97 -1.37 20.79
N LEU A 127 -11.27 -1.53 20.98
CA LEU A 127 -12.30 -0.65 20.45
C LEU A 127 -12.95 0.10 21.62
N LYS A 128 -13.01 1.42 21.54
CA LYS A 128 -13.65 2.27 22.53
C LYS A 128 -14.68 3.17 21.86
N ASN A 129 -15.85 3.25 22.46
CA ASN A 129 -16.78 4.33 22.18
C ASN A 129 -16.35 5.59 22.94
N SER A 130 -15.95 6.61 22.23
CA SER A 130 -15.60 7.93 22.75
C SER A 130 -16.72 8.96 22.57
N GLY A 131 -17.87 8.54 22.02
CA GLY A 131 -19.06 9.36 21.87
C GLY A 131 -19.86 9.47 23.16
N GLU A 132 -20.88 10.31 23.14
CA GLU A 132 -21.75 10.60 24.28
C GLU A 132 -22.84 9.54 24.46
N GLU A 133 -23.21 8.83 23.42
CA GLU A 133 -24.29 7.85 23.43
C GLU A 133 -23.77 6.41 23.21
N THR A 134 -24.47 5.44 23.77
CA THR A 134 -24.21 4.02 23.54
C THR A 134 -24.48 3.68 22.08
N CYS A 135 -23.56 2.96 21.44
CA CYS A 135 -23.74 2.52 20.05
C CYS A 135 -23.57 1.01 19.90
N ASN A 136 -24.36 0.45 19.00
CA ASN A 136 -24.13 -0.91 18.48
C ASN A 136 -23.23 -0.82 17.26
N TYR A 137 -22.24 -1.70 17.17
CA TYR A 137 -21.37 -1.77 16.01
C TYR A 137 -21.47 -3.14 15.34
N ARG A 138 -21.19 -3.16 14.04
CA ARG A 138 -20.97 -4.37 13.26
C ARG A 138 -19.55 -4.35 12.74
N TYR A 139 -18.95 -5.51 12.65
CA TYR A 139 -17.70 -5.67 11.94
C TYR A 139 -17.91 -6.53 10.68
N SER A 140 -17.06 -6.33 9.71
CA SER A 140 -16.94 -7.18 8.53
C SER A 140 -15.47 -7.42 8.22
N ILE A 141 -15.16 -8.60 7.77
CA ILE A 141 -13.80 -8.97 7.33
C ILE A 141 -13.85 -9.09 5.82
N ILE A 142 -13.01 -8.31 5.15
CA ILE A 142 -12.99 -8.23 3.69
C ILE A 142 -11.59 -8.58 3.21
N ILE A 143 -11.50 -9.58 2.33
CA ILE A 143 -10.27 -9.87 1.60
C ILE A 143 -10.26 -8.95 0.38
N SER A 144 -9.47 -7.89 0.44
CA SER A 144 -9.42 -6.87 -0.62
C SER A 144 -8.58 -7.31 -1.83
N LYS A 145 -7.62 -8.20 -1.62
CA LYS A 145 -6.77 -8.75 -2.67
C LYS A 145 -6.30 -10.14 -2.29
N ALA A 146 -6.57 -11.10 -3.14
CA ALA A 146 -6.05 -12.46 -3.02
C ALA A 146 -5.23 -12.80 -4.27
N THR A 147 -4.14 -13.54 -4.09
CA THR A 147 -3.32 -14.08 -5.16
C THR A 147 -3.23 -15.58 -5.01
N SER A 148 -3.27 -16.31 -6.12
CA SER A 148 -3.03 -17.76 -6.15
C SER A 148 -3.96 -18.60 -5.23
N GLY A 149 -5.23 -18.20 -5.05
CA GLY A 149 -6.20 -18.96 -4.27
C GLY A 149 -6.03 -18.87 -2.75
N ILE A 150 -5.32 -17.87 -2.24
CA ILE A 150 -5.14 -17.63 -0.80
C ILE A 150 -6.49 -17.43 -0.08
N ASP A 151 -7.45 -16.81 -0.75
CA ASP A 151 -8.81 -16.62 -0.25
C ASP A 151 -9.51 -17.93 0.11
N ALA A 152 -9.30 -19.00 -0.66
CA ALA A 152 -9.84 -20.32 -0.38
C ALA A 152 -9.11 -21.04 0.77
N ALA A 153 -7.82 -20.75 0.97
CA ALA A 153 -6.97 -21.38 1.99
C ALA A 153 -6.97 -20.63 3.34
N ALA A 154 -7.18 -19.31 3.33
CA ALA A 154 -7.15 -18.49 4.53
C ALA A 154 -8.26 -18.90 5.51
N ARG A 155 -7.89 -18.94 6.78
CA ARG A 155 -8.82 -19.15 7.89
C ARG A 155 -8.65 -18.01 8.86
N ILE A 156 -9.75 -17.44 9.31
CA ILE A 156 -9.76 -16.30 10.22
C ILE A 156 -10.40 -16.75 11.51
N ARG A 157 -9.75 -16.44 12.61
CA ARG A 157 -10.28 -16.64 13.94
C ARG A 157 -10.34 -15.30 14.65
N VAL A 158 -11.49 -15.00 15.23
CA VAL A 158 -11.71 -13.79 16.01
C VAL A 158 -11.89 -14.18 17.47
N TYR A 159 -11.14 -13.53 18.35
CA TYR A 159 -11.28 -13.64 19.78
C TYR A 159 -11.91 -12.37 20.32
N TYR A 160 -12.88 -12.51 21.20
CA TYR A 160 -13.49 -11.41 21.94
C TYR A 160 -13.14 -11.52 23.42
N ASN A 161 -13.26 -10.44 24.15
CA ASN A 161 -13.12 -10.47 25.61
C ASN A 161 -13.97 -11.60 26.20
N GLU A 162 -13.39 -12.33 27.13
CA GLU A 162 -13.96 -13.57 27.69
C GLU A 162 -15.36 -13.42 28.28
N ASP A 163 -15.75 -12.19 28.70
CA ASP A 163 -17.02 -11.95 29.39
C ASP A 163 -18.27 -11.92 28.50
N PHE A 164 -18.14 -11.90 27.15
CA PHE A 164 -19.30 -11.60 26.32
C PHE A 164 -19.58 -12.48 25.10
N TYR A 165 -18.65 -13.33 24.59
CA TYR A 165 -18.95 -14.00 23.32
C TYR A 165 -18.44 -15.43 23.21
N LYS A 166 -19.33 -16.29 22.74
CA LYS A 166 -19.00 -17.60 22.17
C LYS A 166 -18.10 -17.41 20.94
N SER A 167 -17.19 -18.32 20.76
CA SER A 167 -16.26 -18.38 19.63
C SER A 167 -17.00 -18.11 18.29
N ALA A 168 -16.47 -17.21 17.48
CA ALA A 168 -16.99 -16.93 16.14
C ALA A 168 -16.99 -18.16 15.19
N THR A 169 -16.45 -19.28 15.62
CA THR A 169 -16.48 -20.56 14.89
C THR A 169 -17.88 -21.12 14.67
N ASP A 170 -18.90 -20.63 15.39
CA ASP A 170 -20.27 -21.12 15.23
C ASP A 170 -21.07 -20.38 14.14
N GLU A 171 -20.55 -19.24 13.63
CA GLU A 171 -21.24 -18.47 12.59
C GLU A 171 -20.69 -18.69 11.17
N PHE A 172 -19.57 -19.37 11.00
CA PHE A 172 -18.96 -19.66 9.70
C PHE A 172 -18.94 -21.17 9.40
N ASN A 173 -20.05 -21.83 9.57
CA ASN A 173 -20.25 -23.14 8.96
C ASN A 173 -20.67 -22.92 7.49
N TYR A 174 -19.69 -22.99 6.59
CA TYR A 174 -19.87 -23.27 5.18
C TYR A 174 -19.57 -24.73 4.91
#